data_97b5ec6cb1210ce45d3e084f8213ee15
#
_entry.id   97b5ec6cb1210ce45d3e084f8213ee15
#
_cell.length_a   1.000
_cell.length_b   1.000
_cell.length_c   1.000
_cell.angle_alpha   90.00
_cell.angle_beta   90.00
_cell.angle_gamma   90.00
#
_symmetry.space_group_name_H-M   'P 1'
#
loop_
_entity.id
_entity.type
_entity.pdbx_description
1 polymer ?
#
loop_
_entity_poly.entity_id
_entity_poly.type
_entity_poly.pdbx_seq_one_letter_code
_entity_poly.pdbx_strand_id
1 'polypeptide(L)'
;MMNTSQKKLEKSKGRLEIKIKDQNLQKLYQQGSSKALMPDFHENLKQLMLINTAGGITSGDEYDFKFEIDSSNLCISTQAAEKIYSGFGNPANLEINVNLLNNSNLFWLPKELILFNNCNLKRKINFNLSKDSNLLLCENIIFGRTSMKEEFEKGYFSDFWNINIDKKLIHTEVINTGLFEKKYLKSFSTLNKNSAVATIIIVGNKFLNNVNNLSETLTNNENTTSNYSQWDNKLILRLLSKDSYNLKFAIDKILSYFFEGSKIPKVWNI
;
A
#
# COMPACT_ATOMS: atom_id res chain seq x y z
N MET A 1 21.38 -33.17 31.54
CA MET A 1 20.23 -32.36 31.11
C MET A 1 20.78 -31.09 30.43
N MET A 2 20.82 -31.06 29.11
CA MET A 2 21.23 -29.86 28.37
C MET A 2 20.10 -28.86 28.41
N ASN A 3 20.35 -27.73 29.06
CA ASN A 3 19.41 -26.61 29.15
C ASN A 3 19.50 -25.87 27.80
N THR A 4 18.68 -26.29 26.84
CA THR A 4 18.51 -25.53 25.57
C THR A 4 17.68 -24.30 25.89
N SER A 5 18.35 -23.24 26.31
CA SER A 5 17.73 -21.91 26.30
C SER A 5 17.30 -21.64 24.85
N GLN A 6 16.02 -21.74 24.56
CA GLN A 6 15.47 -21.28 23.30
C GLN A 6 15.83 -19.78 23.19
N LYS A 7 16.80 -19.48 22.34
CA LYS A 7 17.19 -18.11 22.00
C LYS A 7 15.94 -17.45 21.43
N LYS A 8 15.26 -16.61 22.22
CA LYS A 8 14.09 -15.86 21.78
C LYS A 8 14.55 -14.97 20.62
N LEU A 9 14.10 -15.30 19.39
CA LEU A 9 14.44 -14.51 18.21
C LEU A 9 14.01 -13.05 18.47
N GLU A 10 14.94 -12.15 18.27
CA GLU A 10 14.70 -10.71 18.41
C GLU A 10 13.69 -10.27 17.37
N LYS A 11 12.67 -9.50 17.79
CA LYS A 11 11.63 -8.98 16.90
C LYS A 11 12.02 -7.63 16.35
N SER A 12 11.74 -7.42 15.09
CA SER A 12 12.00 -6.15 14.43
C SER A 12 11.02 -5.09 14.93
N LYS A 13 11.55 -3.89 15.16
CA LYS A 13 10.75 -2.71 15.47
C LYS A 13 11.16 -1.57 14.55
N GLY A 14 10.14 -0.87 14.04
CA GLY A 14 10.38 0.27 13.17
C GLY A 14 9.46 1.43 13.51
N ARG A 15 10.01 2.64 13.55
CA ARG A 15 9.21 3.85 13.74
C ARG A 15 9.64 4.95 12.79
N LEU A 16 8.66 5.60 12.18
CA LEU A 16 8.86 6.78 11.34
C LEU A 16 7.91 7.90 11.79
N GLU A 17 8.45 9.12 11.91
CA GLU A 17 7.65 10.34 12.03
C GLU A 17 8.20 11.37 11.03
N ILE A 18 7.40 11.72 10.04
CA ILE A 18 7.79 12.59 8.94
C ILE A 18 6.80 13.74 8.84
N LYS A 19 7.33 14.97 8.84
CA LYS A 19 6.53 16.18 8.63
C LYS A 19 7.09 16.94 7.44
N ILE A 20 6.21 17.24 6.48
CA ILE A 20 6.52 18.04 5.30
C ILE A 20 5.55 19.22 5.29
N LYS A 21 6.08 20.42 5.16
CA LYS A 21 5.30 21.65 5.07
C LYS A 21 5.89 22.57 4.01
N ASP A 22 5.03 23.15 3.18
CA ASP A 22 5.41 24.05 2.10
C ASP A 22 6.57 23.47 1.26
N GLN A 23 6.42 22.18 0.86
CA GLN A 23 7.39 21.39 0.10
C GLN A 23 8.72 21.12 0.81
N ASN A 24 8.87 21.47 2.09
CA ASN A 24 10.11 21.33 2.85
C ASN A 24 9.97 20.28 3.96
N LEU A 25 11.01 19.49 4.15
CA LEU A 25 11.11 18.52 5.24
C LEU A 25 11.30 19.26 6.56
N GLN A 26 10.32 19.18 7.47
CA GLN A 26 10.36 19.79 8.80
C GLN A 26 10.84 18.82 9.87
N LYS A 27 10.48 17.54 9.73
CA LYS A 27 10.86 16.48 10.67
C LYS A 27 11.11 15.19 9.94
N LEU A 28 12.23 14.54 10.25
CA LEU A 28 12.51 13.17 9.89
C LEU A 28 13.01 12.43 11.14
N TYR A 29 12.13 11.69 11.79
CA TYR A 29 12.50 10.76 12.85
C TYR A 29 12.36 9.34 12.31
N GLN A 30 13.40 8.53 12.52
CA GLN A 30 13.45 7.15 12.09
C GLN A 30 14.19 6.29 13.09
N GLN A 31 13.62 5.15 13.43
CA GLN A 31 14.15 4.24 14.44
C GLN A 31 14.01 2.78 14.00
N GLY A 32 14.93 1.95 14.47
CA GLY A 32 14.94 0.51 14.21
C GLY A 32 15.16 0.19 12.75
N SER A 33 14.41 -0.78 12.23
CA SER A 33 14.54 -1.26 10.86
C SER A 33 13.85 -0.36 9.83
N SER A 34 13.14 0.68 10.23
CA SER A 34 12.47 1.59 9.30
C SER A 34 13.34 2.80 8.99
N LYS A 35 13.54 3.06 7.70
CA LYS A 35 14.26 4.20 7.16
C LYS A 35 13.41 4.91 6.11
N ALA A 36 13.69 6.20 5.90
CA ALA A 36 13.10 6.97 4.85
C ALA A 36 14.17 7.82 4.17
N LEU A 37 14.11 7.87 2.86
CA LEU A 37 14.95 8.72 2.02
C LEU A 37 14.06 9.65 1.20
N MET A 38 14.48 10.91 1.08
CA MET A 38 13.83 11.91 0.24
C MET A 38 14.80 12.33 -0.87
N PRO A 39 14.84 11.58 -1.98
CA PRO A 39 15.75 11.89 -3.08
C PRO A 39 15.36 13.22 -3.71
N ASP A 40 16.34 14.05 -4.03
CA ASP A 40 16.09 15.27 -4.78
C ASP A 40 16.17 14.98 -6.30
N PHE A 41 15.03 14.87 -6.92
CA PHE A 41 14.93 14.69 -8.37
C PHE A 41 14.76 16.02 -9.13
N HIS A 42 14.84 17.16 -8.44
CA HIS A 42 14.63 18.50 -9.00
C HIS A 42 13.26 18.66 -9.67
N GLU A 43 12.25 17.97 -9.14
CA GLU A 43 10.88 17.98 -9.63
C GLU A 43 9.95 18.70 -8.64
N ASN A 44 8.82 19.24 -9.14
CA ASN A 44 7.83 19.90 -8.30
C ASN A 44 7.10 18.94 -7.34
N LEU A 45 7.02 17.67 -7.70
CA LEU A 45 6.48 16.61 -6.85
C LEU A 45 7.62 16.05 -5.99
N LYS A 46 7.57 16.31 -4.70
CA LYS A 46 8.52 15.70 -3.75
C LYS A 46 8.28 14.20 -3.67
N GLN A 47 9.35 13.44 -3.52
CA GLN A 47 9.29 11.99 -3.51
C GLN A 47 9.96 11.45 -2.26
N LEU A 48 9.30 10.50 -1.59
CA LEU A 48 9.76 9.86 -0.37
C LEU A 48 9.79 8.35 -0.57
N MET A 49 10.90 7.73 -0.23
CA MET A 49 11.10 6.29 -0.29
C MET A 49 11.20 5.70 1.11
N LEU A 50 10.32 4.78 1.45
CA LEU A 50 10.35 4.03 2.70
C LEU A 50 11.18 2.75 2.51
N ILE A 51 11.97 2.41 3.52
CA ILE A 51 12.88 1.27 3.48
C ILE A 51 12.71 0.45 4.75
N ASN A 52 12.40 -0.82 4.60
CA ASN A 52 12.48 -1.80 5.67
C ASN A 52 13.83 -2.54 5.60
N THR A 53 14.77 -2.20 6.48
CA THR A 53 16.10 -2.80 6.50
C THR A 53 16.13 -4.22 7.09
N ALA A 54 15.02 -4.70 7.65
CA ALA A 54 14.87 -6.08 8.09
C ALA A 54 14.64 -7.07 6.91
N GLY A 55 14.38 -6.55 5.71
CA GLY A 55 14.17 -7.35 4.50
C GLY A 55 12.81 -8.04 4.41
N GLY A 56 11.89 -7.72 5.30
CA GLY A 56 10.51 -8.21 5.38
C GLY A 56 9.97 -8.19 6.80
N ILE A 57 8.75 -8.64 6.96
CA ILE A 57 8.00 -8.63 8.23
C ILE A 57 7.68 -10.05 8.65
N THR A 58 7.84 -10.37 9.92
CA THR A 58 7.48 -11.67 10.51
C THR A 58 6.66 -11.49 11.79
N SER A 59 5.99 -12.55 12.22
CA SER A 59 5.14 -12.56 13.44
C SER A 59 5.81 -11.86 14.62
N GLY A 60 5.07 -10.98 15.28
CA GLY A 60 5.52 -10.24 16.46
C GLY A 60 6.40 -9.02 16.19
N ASP A 61 6.66 -8.67 14.95
CA ASP A 61 7.29 -7.39 14.60
C ASP A 61 6.30 -6.23 14.82
N GLU A 62 6.84 -5.02 15.08
CA GLU A 62 6.06 -3.83 15.41
C GLU A 62 6.52 -2.63 14.57
N TYR A 63 5.60 -2.00 13.84
CA TYR A 63 5.88 -0.82 13.02
C TYR A 63 4.84 0.27 13.27
N ASP A 64 5.30 1.51 13.51
CA ASP A 64 4.46 2.71 13.72
C ASP A 64 4.95 3.85 12.82
N PHE A 65 4.16 4.23 11.80
CA PHE A 65 4.51 5.26 10.84
C PHE A 65 3.52 6.41 10.91
N LYS A 66 4.04 7.63 11.03
CA LYS A 66 3.26 8.88 11.09
C LYS A 66 3.74 9.87 10.07
N PHE A 67 2.81 10.34 9.25
CA PHE A 67 3.08 11.34 8.22
C PHE A 67 2.16 12.53 8.44
N GLU A 68 2.72 13.72 8.39
CA GLU A 68 1.98 14.99 8.38
C GLU A 68 2.45 15.79 7.15
N ILE A 69 1.52 16.06 6.24
CA ILE A 69 1.78 16.70 4.97
C ILE A 69 0.89 17.93 4.92
N ASP A 70 1.51 19.11 4.92
CA ASP A 70 0.86 20.41 4.98
C ASP A 70 1.27 21.24 3.77
N SER A 71 0.30 21.77 3.02
CA SER A 71 0.51 22.63 1.85
C SER A 71 1.55 22.05 0.87
N SER A 72 1.50 20.75 0.63
CA SER A 72 2.58 20.03 -0.07
C SER A 72 2.08 18.98 -1.04
N ASN A 73 2.87 18.73 -2.10
CA ASN A 73 2.67 17.65 -3.06
C ASN A 73 3.73 16.57 -2.84
N LEU A 74 3.30 15.37 -2.50
CA LEU A 74 4.20 14.28 -2.13
C LEU A 74 3.81 12.96 -2.79
N CYS A 75 4.80 12.23 -3.27
CA CYS A 75 4.68 10.82 -3.59
C CYS A 75 5.44 10.00 -2.56
N ILE A 76 4.79 9.02 -1.94
CA ILE A 76 5.40 8.06 -1.03
C ILE A 76 5.38 6.68 -1.68
N SER A 77 6.53 6.04 -1.75
CA SER A 77 6.69 4.66 -2.20
C SER A 77 7.60 3.89 -1.26
N THR A 78 7.64 2.57 -1.38
CA THR A 78 8.64 1.73 -0.71
C THR A 78 9.79 1.41 -1.66
N GLN A 79 10.99 1.15 -1.15
CA GLN A 79 12.17 0.83 -1.97
C GLN A 79 11.98 -0.48 -2.73
N ALA A 80 11.34 -1.47 -2.08
CA ALA A 80 11.10 -2.80 -2.60
C ALA A 80 9.74 -3.31 -2.16
N ALA A 81 9.31 -4.43 -2.74
CA ALA A 81 8.16 -5.18 -2.27
C ALA A 81 8.33 -5.56 -0.80
N GLU A 82 7.28 -5.37 0.01
CA GLU A 82 7.27 -5.79 1.40
C GLU A 82 6.87 -7.26 1.51
N LYS A 83 7.73 -8.07 2.08
CA LYS A 83 7.53 -9.51 2.21
C LYS A 83 7.00 -9.85 3.59
N ILE A 84 5.85 -10.51 3.64
CA ILE A 84 5.28 -10.99 4.90
C ILE A 84 5.58 -12.47 5.01
N TYR A 85 6.57 -12.77 5.82
CA TYR A 85 7.07 -14.13 6.01
C TYR A 85 6.13 -15.00 6.84
N SER A 86 6.26 -16.29 6.69
CA SER A 86 5.67 -17.29 7.58
C SER A 86 6.06 -17.02 9.03
N GLY A 87 5.10 -17.09 9.94
CA GLY A 87 5.34 -16.86 11.35
C GLY A 87 4.28 -17.48 12.26
N PHE A 88 4.66 -17.69 13.52
CA PHE A 88 3.79 -18.24 14.55
C PHE A 88 3.67 -17.28 15.74
N GLY A 89 2.61 -17.45 16.51
CA GLY A 89 2.34 -16.62 17.69
C GLY A 89 1.56 -15.36 17.35
N ASN A 90 1.88 -14.25 18.00
CA ASN A 90 1.18 -12.98 17.77
C ASN A 90 1.48 -12.45 16.36
N PRO A 91 0.50 -11.88 15.68
CA PRO A 91 0.73 -11.24 14.39
C PRO A 91 1.75 -10.09 14.50
N ALA A 92 2.45 -9.81 13.42
CA ALA A 92 3.12 -8.52 13.28
C ALA A 92 2.06 -7.41 13.25
N ASN A 93 2.40 -6.24 13.79
CA ASN A 93 1.54 -5.06 13.76
C ASN A 93 2.21 -3.96 12.96
N LEU A 94 1.51 -3.45 11.96
CA LEU A 94 1.91 -2.29 11.17
C LEU A 94 0.80 -1.25 11.25
N GLU A 95 1.06 -0.12 11.89
CA GLU A 95 0.14 1.01 11.94
C GLU A 95 0.71 2.19 11.17
N ILE A 96 -0.11 2.75 10.28
CA ILE A 96 0.26 3.89 9.43
C ILE A 96 -0.82 4.96 9.60
N ASN A 97 -0.40 6.16 9.99
CA ASN A 97 -1.28 7.32 10.15
C ASN A 97 -0.77 8.46 9.27
N VAL A 98 -1.63 8.94 8.37
CA VAL A 98 -1.31 9.99 7.40
C VAL A 98 -2.29 11.13 7.56
N ASN A 99 -1.80 12.32 7.85
CA ASN A 99 -2.57 13.55 7.92
C ASN A 99 -2.22 14.46 6.74
N LEU A 100 -3.22 14.80 5.92
CA LEU A 100 -3.11 15.73 4.80
C LEU A 100 -3.84 17.02 5.16
N LEU A 101 -3.12 18.13 5.22
CA LEU A 101 -3.60 19.42 5.65
C LEU A 101 -3.45 20.45 4.52
N ASN A 102 -4.32 21.45 4.51
CA ASN A 102 -4.15 22.67 3.72
C ASN A 102 -3.79 22.45 2.26
N ASN A 103 -4.73 21.93 1.46
CA ASN A 103 -4.55 21.73 0.01
C ASN A 103 -3.35 20.82 -0.36
N SER A 104 -3.07 19.82 0.46
CA SER A 104 -2.02 18.86 0.18
C SER A 104 -2.47 17.79 -0.83
N ASN A 105 -1.52 17.28 -1.62
CA ASN A 105 -1.77 16.22 -2.57
C ASN A 105 -0.82 15.05 -2.29
N LEU A 106 -1.38 13.88 -2.01
CA LEU A 106 -0.60 12.67 -1.77
C LEU A 106 -0.85 11.63 -2.84
N PHE A 107 0.26 11.11 -3.37
CA PHE A 107 0.32 9.86 -4.12
C PHE A 107 0.93 8.80 -3.20
N TRP A 108 0.10 7.91 -2.68
CA TRP A 108 0.53 6.78 -1.86
C TRP A 108 0.69 5.56 -2.75
N LEU A 109 1.92 5.25 -3.12
CA LEU A 109 2.27 4.24 -4.13
C LEU A 109 3.33 3.25 -3.59
N PRO A 110 3.05 2.46 -2.55
CA PRO A 110 3.98 1.42 -2.12
C PRO A 110 4.14 0.34 -3.20
N LYS A 111 5.27 -0.37 -3.17
CA LYS A 111 5.48 -1.58 -3.94
C LYS A 111 4.57 -2.70 -3.42
N GLU A 112 4.64 -3.87 -4.05
CA GLU A 112 3.81 -5.01 -3.73
C GLU A 112 3.96 -5.46 -2.26
N LEU A 113 2.85 -5.76 -1.62
CA LEU A 113 2.80 -6.52 -0.38
C LEU A 113 2.69 -8.01 -0.74
N ILE A 114 3.74 -8.79 -0.51
CA ILE A 114 3.80 -10.21 -0.86
C ILE A 114 3.50 -11.06 0.36
N LEU A 115 2.36 -11.71 0.37
CA LEU A 115 1.94 -12.60 1.44
C LEU A 115 2.46 -14.02 1.20
N PHE A 116 3.44 -14.46 1.97
CA PHE A 116 3.94 -15.84 1.94
C PHE A 116 2.94 -16.76 2.63
N ASN A 117 2.99 -18.04 2.29
CA ASN A 117 2.15 -19.02 2.98
C ASN A 117 2.46 -19.03 4.49
N ASN A 118 1.42 -19.13 5.33
CA ASN A 118 1.48 -18.97 6.79
C ASN A 118 1.96 -17.57 7.25
N CYS A 119 1.82 -16.52 6.46
CA CYS A 119 2.07 -15.15 6.92
C CYS A 119 1.17 -14.79 8.11
N ASN A 120 1.60 -13.81 8.91
CA ASN A 120 0.87 -13.43 10.11
C ASN A 120 1.04 -11.92 10.37
N LEU A 121 0.14 -11.11 9.79
CA LEU A 121 0.18 -9.65 9.83
C LEU A 121 -1.18 -9.05 10.13
N LYS A 122 -1.19 -8.06 11.01
CA LYS A 122 -2.27 -7.10 11.20
C LYS A 122 -1.76 -5.72 10.76
N ARG A 123 -2.39 -5.14 9.73
CA ARG A 123 -2.07 -3.81 9.21
C ARG A 123 -3.27 -2.88 9.37
N LYS A 124 -3.01 -1.65 9.77
CA LYS A 124 -4.01 -0.58 9.80
C LYS A 124 -3.44 0.68 9.18
N ILE A 125 -4.18 1.28 8.25
CA ILE A 125 -3.80 2.53 7.59
C ILE A 125 -4.94 3.53 7.77
N ASN A 126 -4.62 4.71 8.29
CA ASN A 126 -5.58 5.80 8.45
C ASN A 126 -5.11 7.00 7.63
N PHE A 127 -5.93 7.44 6.69
CA PHE A 127 -5.75 8.69 5.97
C PHE A 127 -6.76 9.72 6.49
N ASN A 128 -6.28 10.84 7.00
CA ASN A 128 -7.08 11.94 7.49
C ASN A 128 -6.81 13.17 6.61
N LEU A 129 -7.79 13.58 5.84
CA LEU A 129 -7.68 14.66 4.88
C LEU A 129 -8.46 15.89 5.35
N SER A 130 -7.90 17.07 5.12
CA SER A 130 -8.73 18.30 5.02
C SER A 130 -9.55 18.24 3.73
N LYS A 131 -10.68 18.93 3.69
CA LYS A 131 -11.64 18.91 2.57
C LYS A 131 -11.03 19.36 1.22
N ASP A 132 -9.97 20.15 1.27
CA ASP A 132 -9.25 20.70 0.13
C ASP A 132 -8.03 19.86 -0.28
N SER A 133 -7.72 18.81 0.46
CA SER A 133 -6.63 17.87 0.15
C SER A 133 -7.08 16.73 -0.74
N ASN A 134 -6.13 16.14 -1.47
CA ASN A 134 -6.41 15.11 -2.44
C ASN A 134 -5.49 13.89 -2.22
N LEU A 135 -6.04 12.69 -2.41
CA LEU A 135 -5.36 11.43 -2.25
C LEU A 135 -5.54 10.56 -3.49
N LEU A 136 -4.45 10.04 -4.03
CA LEU A 136 -4.42 8.87 -4.89
C LEU A 136 -3.61 7.80 -4.18
N LEU A 137 -4.24 6.73 -3.78
CA LEU A 137 -3.56 5.57 -3.21
C LEU A 137 -3.66 4.37 -4.14
N CYS A 138 -2.59 3.59 -4.22
CA CYS A 138 -2.55 2.31 -4.91
C CYS A 138 -1.88 1.29 -4.00
N GLU A 139 -2.65 0.35 -3.50
CA GLU A 139 -2.15 -0.80 -2.75
C GLU A 139 -2.29 -2.06 -3.59
N ASN A 140 -1.25 -2.84 -3.65
CA ASN A 140 -1.25 -4.07 -4.42
C ASN A 140 -0.70 -5.24 -3.57
N ILE A 141 -1.38 -6.38 -3.65
CA ILE A 141 -1.15 -7.55 -2.80
C ILE A 141 -0.97 -8.77 -3.69
N ILE A 142 0.10 -9.51 -3.42
CA ILE A 142 0.42 -10.77 -4.10
C ILE A 142 0.26 -11.91 -3.10
N PHE A 143 -0.57 -12.89 -3.45
CA PHE A 143 -0.83 -14.06 -2.64
C PHE A 143 0.08 -15.23 -3.06
N GLY A 144 1.08 -15.54 -2.22
CA GLY A 144 2.09 -16.55 -2.49
C GLY A 144 3.27 -16.03 -3.32
N ARG A 145 4.16 -16.94 -3.69
CA ARG A 145 5.37 -16.67 -4.50
C ARG A 145 5.32 -17.48 -5.78
N THR A 146 4.63 -16.98 -6.78
CA THR A 146 4.45 -17.69 -8.07
C THR A 146 5.78 -18.07 -8.72
N SER A 147 6.80 -17.21 -8.64
CA SER A 147 8.15 -17.51 -9.16
C SER A 147 8.83 -18.69 -8.45
N MET A 148 8.45 -19.00 -7.22
CA MET A 148 8.95 -20.14 -6.41
C MET A 148 7.94 -21.29 -6.36
N LYS A 149 6.89 -21.26 -7.19
CA LYS A 149 5.79 -22.24 -7.20
C LYS A 149 5.08 -22.39 -5.84
N GLU A 150 5.16 -21.36 -4.99
CA GLU A 150 4.43 -21.33 -3.72
C GLU A 150 3.07 -20.67 -3.92
N GLU A 151 2.02 -21.42 -3.66
CA GLU A 151 0.66 -20.91 -3.58
C GLU A 151 0.35 -20.45 -2.16
N PHE A 152 -0.43 -19.40 -2.01
CA PHE A 152 -0.98 -18.99 -0.73
C PHE A 152 -2.13 -19.92 -0.35
N GLU A 153 -1.91 -20.76 0.65
CA GLU A 153 -2.91 -21.72 1.12
C GLU A 153 -3.63 -21.24 2.38
N LYS A 154 -2.90 -20.65 3.29
CA LYS A 154 -3.39 -20.13 4.56
C LYS A 154 -2.44 -19.07 5.10
N GLY A 155 -2.96 -18.21 5.97
CA GLY A 155 -2.21 -17.19 6.66
C GLY A 155 -3.18 -16.22 7.32
N TYR A 156 -2.73 -15.56 8.36
CA TYR A 156 -3.50 -14.48 8.98
C TYR A 156 -3.03 -13.15 8.40
N PHE A 157 -3.88 -12.54 7.60
CA PHE A 157 -3.69 -11.18 7.10
C PHE A 157 -4.97 -10.39 7.35
N SER A 158 -4.87 -9.43 8.26
CA SER A 158 -5.94 -8.48 8.57
C SER A 158 -5.46 -7.09 8.19
N ASP A 159 -6.07 -6.53 7.17
CA ASP A 159 -5.74 -5.22 6.62
C ASP A 159 -6.95 -4.30 6.67
N PHE A 160 -6.77 -3.13 7.24
CA PHE A 160 -7.83 -2.19 7.50
C PHE A 160 -7.40 -0.78 7.12
N TRP A 161 -8.08 -0.18 6.14
CA TRP A 161 -7.80 1.21 5.74
C TRP A 161 -9.02 2.08 6.02
N ASN A 162 -8.81 3.21 6.64
CA ASN A 162 -9.83 4.22 6.84
C ASN A 162 -9.43 5.50 6.12
N ILE A 163 -10.36 6.11 5.41
CA ILE A 163 -10.20 7.43 4.80
C ILE A 163 -11.24 8.36 5.40
N ASN A 164 -10.76 9.42 6.03
CA ASN A 164 -11.58 10.44 6.68
C ASN A 164 -11.37 11.79 5.98
N ILE A 165 -12.43 12.57 5.80
CA ILE A 165 -12.38 13.99 5.44
C ILE A 165 -12.99 14.80 6.58
N ASP A 166 -12.24 15.78 7.12
CA ASP A 166 -12.68 16.60 8.26
C ASP A 166 -13.25 15.75 9.41
N LYS A 167 -12.53 14.68 9.76
CA LYS A 167 -12.90 13.69 10.80
C LYS A 167 -14.12 12.82 10.49
N LYS A 168 -14.77 12.98 9.33
CA LYS A 168 -15.87 12.12 8.89
C LYS A 168 -15.33 10.95 8.07
N LEU A 169 -15.64 9.73 8.48
CA LEU A 169 -15.30 8.52 7.72
C LEU A 169 -16.06 8.51 6.39
N ILE A 170 -15.34 8.46 5.27
CA ILE A 170 -15.90 8.43 3.92
C ILE A 170 -15.70 7.07 3.22
N HIS A 171 -14.70 6.31 3.67
CA HIS A 171 -14.41 4.99 3.12
C HIS A 171 -13.67 4.12 4.12
N THR A 172 -14.02 2.84 4.11
CA THR A 172 -13.28 1.77 4.80
C THR A 172 -13.02 0.64 3.81
N GLU A 173 -11.77 0.21 3.72
CA GLU A 173 -11.36 -1.00 3.00
C GLU A 173 -10.96 -2.06 3.99
N VAL A 174 -11.39 -3.31 3.77
CA VAL A 174 -11.07 -4.43 4.65
C VAL A 174 -10.68 -5.65 3.84
N ILE A 175 -9.52 -6.19 4.10
CA ILE A 175 -9.09 -7.52 3.64
C ILE A 175 -8.75 -8.35 4.88
N ASN A 176 -9.42 -9.47 5.06
CA ASN A 176 -9.14 -10.37 6.17
C ASN A 176 -9.14 -11.81 5.68
N THR A 177 -7.98 -12.45 5.71
CA THR A 177 -7.81 -13.85 5.30
C THR A 177 -7.83 -14.82 6.48
N GLY A 178 -7.79 -14.34 7.71
CA GLY A 178 -7.64 -15.15 8.93
C GLY A 178 -8.78 -16.13 9.20
N LEU A 179 -9.90 -15.95 8.53
CA LEU A 179 -11.08 -16.82 8.64
C LEU A 179 -11.34 -17.67 7.40
N PHE A 180 -10.51 -17.54 6.35
CA PHE A 180 -10.78 -18.17 5.07
C PHE A 180 -9.81 -19.31 4.78
N GLU A 181 -10.38 -20.46 4.42
CA GLU A 181 -9.64 -21.54 3.78
C GLU A 181 -9.34 -21.17 2.31
N LYS A 182 -8.28 -21.72 1.73
CA LYS A 182 -7.85 -21.55 0.32
C LYS A 182 -9.02 -21.59 -0.68
N LYS A 183 -10.02 -22.47 -0.45
CA LYS A 183 -11.20 -22.59 -1.33
C LYS A 183 -11.99 -21.29 -1.48
N TYR A 184 -12.07 -20.48 -0.40
CA TYR A 184 -12.78 -19.20 -0.44
C TYR A 184 -11.99 -18.12 -1.19
N LEU A 185 -10.67 -18.08 -1.03
CA LEU A 185 -9.83 -17.15 -1.79
C LEU A 185 -9.88 -17.41 -3.30
N LYS A 186 -10.00 -18.68 -3.70
CA LYS A 186 -10.10 -19.07 -5.12
C LYS A 186 -11.51 -18.96 -5.72
N SER A 187 -12.51 -18.60 -4.92
CA SER A 187 -13.89 -18.47 -5.41
C SER A 187 -14.06 -17.29 -6.38
N PHE A 188 -15.10 -17.35 -7.22
CA PHE A 188 -15.43 -16.29 -8.17
C PHE A 188 -15.65 -14.93 -7.50
N SER A 189 -16.23 -14.94 -6.30
CA SER A 189 -16.56 -13.72 -5.53
C SER A 189 -15.36 -13.10 -4.81
N THR A 190 -14.18 -13.71 -4.88
CA THR A 190 -12.95 -13.23 -4.26
C THR A 190 -11.85 -13.07 -5.31
N LEU A 191 -10.79 -13.87 -5.27
CA LEU A 191 -9.67 -13.76 -6.20
C LEU A 191 -9.93 -14.43 -7.56
N ASN A 192 -10.98 -15.22 -7.72
CA ASN A 192 -11.33 -15.91 -8.96
C ASN A 192 -10.11 -16.60 -9.62
N LYS A 193 -9.38 -17.39 -8.84
CA LYS A 193 -8.14 -18.09 -9.24
C LYS A 193 -6.95 -17.15 -9.58
N ASN A 194 -7.08 -15.85 -9.39
CA ASN A 194 -5.96 -14.92 -9.51
C ASN A 194 -5.07 -14.97 -8.24
N SER A 195 -3.84 -14.52 -8.36
CA SER A 195 -2.89 -14.45 -7.25
C SER A 195 -2.48 -13.02 -6.90
N ALA A 196 -2.92 -12.05 -7.66
CA ALA A 196 -2.56 -10.66 -7.49
C ALA A 196 -3.81 -9.76 -7.54
N VAL A 197 -3.89 -8.80 -6.63
CA VAL A 197 -4.98 -7.83 -6.53
C VAL A 197 -4.42 -6.43 -6.31
N ALA A 198 -5.02 -5.43 -6.93
CA ALA A 198 -4.77 -4.04 -6.59
C ALA A 198 -6.08 -3.30 -6.31
N THR A 199 -5.98 -2.37 -5.38
CA THR A 199 -7.01 -1.40 -5.09
C THR A 199 -6.42 -0.01 -5.25
N ILE A 200 -7.01 0.78 -6.15
CA ILE A 200 -6.65 2.19 -6.31
C ILE A 200 -7.84 3.01 -5.83
N ILE A 201 -7.62 3.90 -4.87
CA ILE A 201 -8.64 4.80 -4.35
C ILE A 201 -8.22 6.24 -4.60
N ILE A 202 -9.13 7.02 -5.15
CA ILE A 202 -8.93 8.41 -5.47
C ILE A 202 -9.96 9.23 -4.73
N VAL A 203 -9.51 10.25 -4.03
CA VAL A 203 -10.34 11.17 -3.25
C VAL A 203 -9.90 12.60 -3.53
N GLY A 204 -10.87 13.47 -3.72
CA GLY A 204 -10.68 14.90 -3.92
C GLY A 204 -10.77 15.35 -5.38
N ASN A 205 -11.27 16.57 -5.57
CA ASN A 205 -11.66 17.09 -6.87
C ASN A 205 -10.51 17.19 -7.87
N LYS A 206 -9.29 17.48 -7.39
CA LYS A 206 -8.12 17.63 -8.27
C LYS A 206 -7.87 16.40 -9.13
N PHE A 207 -8.05 15.21 -8.59
CA PHE A 207 -7.82 13.97 -9.32
C PHE A 207 -9.09 13.46 -10.01
N LEU A 208 -10.28 13.82 -9.51
CA LEU A 208 -11.55 13.32 -10.05
C LEU A 208 -12.07 14.12 -11.24
N ASN A 209 -11.62 15.37 -11.44
CA ASN A 209 -12.10 16.20 -12.54
C ASN A 209 -11.65 15.69 -13.93
N ASN A 210 -10.66 14.83 -14.01
CA ASN A 210 -10.05 14.33 -15.25
C ASN A 210 -10.27 12.83 -15.47
N VAL A 211 -11.44 12.28 -15.12
CA VAL A 211 -11.69 10.83 -15.25
C VAL A 211 -12.51 10.42 -16.49
N ASN A 212 -12.75 11.34 -17.42
CA ASN A 212 -13.65 11.12 -18.56
C ASN A 212 -13.29 9.93 -19.45
N ASN A 213 -11.99 9.66 -19.65
CA ASN A 213 -11.49 8.57 -20.49
C ASN A 213 -10.81 7.45 -19.68
N LEU A 214 -11.05 7.40 -18.38
CA LEU A 214 -10.42 6.39 -17.51
C LEU A 214 -10.73 4.96 -17.96
N SER A 215 -11.92 4.73 -18.53
CA SER A 215 -12.31 3.42 -19.07
C SER A 215 -11.34 2.88 -20.13
N GLU A 216 -10.66 3.74 -20.90
CA GLU A 216 -9.70 3.36 -21.92
C GLU A 216 -8.38 2.83 -21.33
N THR A 217 -8.13 3.14 -20.06
CA THR A 217 -6.94 2.66 -19.34
C THR A 217 -7.14 1.28 -18.72
N LEU A 218 -8.38 0.84 -18.61
CA LEU A 218 -8.69 -0.46 -18.02
C LEU A 218 -8.09 -1.60 -18.85
N THR A 219 -7.66 -2.64 -18.17
CA THR A 219 -7.10 -3.85 -18.77
C THR A 219 -8.03 -5.01 -18.48
N ASN A 220 -8.66 -5.55 -19.52
CA ASN A 220 -9.55 -6.69 -19.43
C ASN A 220 -9.15 -7.71 -20.50
N ASN A 221 -8.39 -8.72 -20.08
CA ASN A 221 -7.90 -9.81 -20.94
C ASN A 221 -7.89 -11.12 -20.13
N GLU A 222 -7.31 -12.18 -20.68
CA GLU A 222 -7.22 -13.48 -20.01
C GLU A 222 -6.40 -13.49 -18.71
N ASN A 223 -5.51 -12.51 -18.51
CA ASN A 223 -4.60 -12.44 -17.38
C ASN A 223 -5.01 -11.40 -16.33
N THR A 224 -5.74 -10.35 -16.72
CA THR A 224 -6.09 -9.24 -15.83
C THR A 224 -7.50 -8.77 -16.10
N THR A 225 -8.24 -8.52 -15.03
CA THR A 225 -9.57 -7.89 -15.05
C THR A 225 -9.53 -6.64 -14.19
N SER A 226 -10.06 -5.55 -14.71
CA SER A 226 -10.15 -4.28 -13.98
C SER A 226 -11.49 -3.60 -14.21
N ASN A 227 -11.97 -2.91 -13.18
CA ASN A 227 -13.16 -2.08 -13.24
C ASN A 227 -13.10 -0.98 -12.19
N TYR A 228 -13.96 0.03 -12.31
CA TYR A 228 -14.08 1.10 -11.33
C TYR A 228 -15.52 1.48 -11.03
N SER A 229 -15.68 2.13 -9.89
CA SER A 229 -16.92 2.78 -9.47
C SER A 229 -16.60 4.15 -8.90
N GLN A 230 -17.48 5.13 -9.16
CA GLN A 230 -17.32 6.50 -8.68
C GLN A 230 -18.60 6.94 -7.98
N TRP A 231 -18.48 7.46 -6.76
CA TRP A 231 -19.59 8.05 -6.00
C TRP A 231 -19.03 8.92 -4.84
N ASP A 232 -19.83 9.84 -4.33
CA ASP A 232 -19.51 10.65 -3.14
C ASP A 232 -18.11 11.25 -3.12
N ASN A 233 -17.68 11.88 -4.22
CA ASN A 233 -16.36 12.48 -4.38
C ASN A 233 -15.17 11.51 -4.18
N LYS A 234 -15.36 10.23 -4.53
CA LYS A 234 -14.30 9.21 -4.57
C LYS A 234 -14.49 8.28 -5.76
N LEU A 235 -13.39 7.71 -6.19
CA LEU A 235 -13.34 6.68 -7.21
C LEU A 235 -12.53 5.51 -6.70
N ILE A 236 -13.01 4.29 -6.92
CA ILE A 236 -12.33 3.05 -6.53
C ILE A 236 -12.18 2.18 -7.75
N LEU A 237 -10.93 1.83 -8.07
CA LEU A 237 -10.60 0.82 -9.07
C LEU A 237 -10.21 -0.48 -8.38
N ARG A 238 -10.65 -1.59 -8.95
CA ARG A 238 -10.26 -2.94 -8.54
C ARG A 238 -9.61 -3.65 -9.71
N LEU A 239 -8.47 -4.26 -9.45
CA LEU A 239 -7.76 -5.06 -10.43
C LEU A 239 -7.50 -6.45 -9.84
N LEU A 240 -7.75 -7.47 -10.63
CA LEU A 240 -7.38 -8.85 -10.34
C LEU A 240 -6.48 -9.34 -11.46
N SER A 241 -5.40 -10.04 -11.13
CA SER A 241 -4.47 -10.57 -12.12
C SER A 241 -3.93 -11.95 -11.72
N LYS A 242 -3.61 -12.76 -12.71
CA LYS A 242 -3.00 -14.07 -12.48
C LYS A 242 -1.62 -13.97 -11.83
N ASP A 243 -0.91 -12.87 -12.06
CA ASP A 243 0.44 -12.65 -11.54
C ASP A 243 0.76 -11.16 -11.32
N SER A 244 1.88 -10.91 -10.65
CA SER A 244 2.35 -9.56 -10.33
C SER A 244 2.78 -8.75 -11.55
N TYR A 245 3.34 -9.40 -12.58
CA TYR A 245 3.82 -8.71 -13.78
C TYR A 245 2.67 -8.08 -14.57
N ASN A 246 1.63 -8.87 -14.86
CA ASN A 246 0.45 -8.39 -15.55
C ASN A 246 -0.32 -7.35 -14.71
N LEU A 247 -0.36 -7.53 -13.37
CA LEU A 247 -0.95 -6.55 -12.46
C LEU A 247 -0.22 -5.21 -12.53
N LYS A 248 1.13 -5.23 -12.43
CA LYS A 248 1.94 -4.01 -12.50
C LYS A 248 1.75 -3.28 -13.82
N PHE A 249 1.73 -3.99 -14.94
CA PHE A 249 1.48 -3.40 -16.25
C PHE A 249 0.13 -2.66 -16.30
N ALA A 250 -0.93 -3.27 -15.75
CA ALA A 250 -2.25 -2.65 -15.69
C ALA A 250 -2.26 -1.42 -14.75
N ILE A 251 -1.58 -1.49 -13.60
CA ILE A 251 -1.43 -0.36 -12.69
C ILE A 251 -0.68 0.78 -13.36
N ASP A 252 0.45 0.51 -14.02
CA ASP A 252 1.26 1.53 -14.69
C ASP A 252 0.47 2.27 -15.77
N LYS A 253 -0.40 1.58 -16.51
CA LYS A 253 -1.29 2.19 -17.49
C LYS A 253 -2.28 3.16 -16.85
N ILE A 254 -2.86 2.78 -15.70
CA ILE A 254 -3.78 3.64 -14.95
C ILE A 254 -3.02 4.82 -14.32
N LEU A 255 -1.88 4.58 -13.68
CA LEU A 255 -1.08 5.65 -13.09
C LEU A 255 -0.61 6.66 -14.13
N SER A 256 -0.17 6.19 -15.31
CA SER A 256 0.22 7.08 -16.42
C SER A 256 -0.88 8.07 -16.81
N TYR A 257 -2.14 7.65 -16.72
CA TYR A 257 -3.29 8.53 -16.96
C TYR A 257 -3.39 9.66 -15.93
N PHE A 258 -3.18 9.37 -14.65
CA PHE A 258 -3.24 10.38 -13.58
C PHE A 258 -2.00 11.29 -13.52
N PHE A 259 -0.91 10.86 -14.14
CA PHE A 259 0.31 11.67 -14.29
C PHE A 259 0.40 12.32 -15.68
N GLU A 260 -0.73 12.56 -16.35
CA GLU A 260 -0.84 13.11 -17.69
C GLU A 260 0.11 14.31 -17.90
N GLY A 261 0.97 14.24 -18.93
CA GLY A 261 2.01 15.26 -19.22
C GLY A 261 3.24 15.21 -18.30
N SER A 262 3.27 14.37 -17.28
CA SER A 262 4.44 14.10 -16.43
C SER A 262 4.72 12.60 -16.36
N LYS A 263 5.97 12.23 -16.05
CA LYS A 263 6.33 10.82 -15.84
C LYS A 263 5.79 10.34 -14.49
N ILE A 264 5.40 9.07 -14.40
CA ILE A 264 5.17 8.42 -13.11
C ILE A 264 6.39 8.68 -12.21
N PRO A 265 6.19 8.98 -10.91
CA PRO A 265 7.28 9.28 -9.99
C PRO A 265 8.42 8.25 -10.03
N LYS A 266 9.65 8.71 -10.00
CA LYS A 266 10.83 7.83 -10.12
C LYS A 266 10.87 6.78 -9.01
N VAL A 267 10.47 7.14 -7.76
CA VAL A 267 10.40 6.20 -6.63
C VAL A 267 9.47 5.01 -6.89
N TRP A 268 8.52 5.13 -7.81
CA TRP A 268 7.66 4.02 -8.24
C TRP A 268 8.39 3.06 -9.18
N ASN A 269 9.39 3.52 -9.94
CA ASN A 269 10.08 2.75 -10.98
C ASN A 269 11.50 2.28 -10.60
N ILE A 270 11.96 2.58 -9.37
CA ILE A 270 13.28 2.15 -8.85
C ILE A 270 13.27 0.69 -8.34
#